data_16a44aa5df2d3e244394f1a40e2cd011
#
_entry.id   16a44aa5df2d3e244394f1a40e2cd011
#
_cell.length_a   1.000
_cell.length_b   1.000
_cell.length_c   1.000
_cell.angle_alpha   90.00
_cell.angle_beta   90.00
_cell.angle_gamma   90.00
#
_symmetry.space_group_name_H-M   'P 1'
#
loop_
_entity.id
_entity.type
_entity.pdbx_description
1 polymer ?
#
loop_
_entity_poly.entity_id
_entity_poly.type
_entity_poly.pdbx_seq_one_letter_code
_entity_poly.pdbx_strand_id
1 'polypeptide(L)'
;MKDGISRRTQMQIGIIGLGRMGANMARRLARGGVQVMAYDRQEKARAALSDEAGVASVAGLAALCAQLNEGERVIVMMLPAGEAIDATLEELGVLVSAGDTLVDGGNSYYRDSMRRALTLSQSGLRYVDAGVSGGIHGLAQGYCLMLGGAPTAVEQFVPFAQVLAPGSQTGWLHCGPSGAGHYTKMIHNGIEYGMMQAYAEGFALLEAKPEFDIDLARLAETWRHGSVVRSWLLDLCAEFLAEDAGLDGVAPVVADSGEGRWTALEAVELGVPAPVIALALMARFSSQGKSDYARRMLAMMRAKFGGHPIGRNQ
;
A
#
# COMPACT_ATOMS: atom_id res chain seq x y z
N MET A 1 30.30 -14.88 -41.77
CA MET A 1 30.11 -14.30 -40.43
C MET A 1 28.61 -14.19 -40.25
N LYS A 2 28.03 -15.08 -39.44
CA LYS A 2 26.60 -15.04 -39.10
C LYS A 2 26.48 -14.25 -37.80
N ASP A 3 25.82 -13.12 -37.89
CA ASP A 3 25.52 -12.25 -36.76
C ASP A 3 24.68 -13.03 -35.73
N GLY A 4 25.32 -13.37 -34.62
CA GLY A 4 24.67 -13.90 -33.43
C GLY A 4 23.93 -12.77 -32.74
N ILE A 5 22.73 -12.48 -33.21
CA ILE A 5 21.78 -11.67 -32.44
C ILE A 5 21.41 -12.52 -31.21
N SER A 6 22.06 -12.26 -30.10
CA SER A 6 21.64 -12.74 -28.78
C SER A 6 20.18 -12.32 -28.61
N ARG A 7 19.27 -13.28 -28.74
CA ARG A 7 17.86 -13.05 -28.30
C ARG A 7 17.96 -12.73 -26.80
N ARG A 8 17.89 -11.46 -26.44
CA ARG A 8 17.57 -11.08 -25.06
C ARG A 8 16.29 -11.81 -24.71
N THR A 9 16.38 -12.77 -23.82
CA THR A 9 15.19 -13.47 -23.31
C THR A 9 14.29 -12.39 -22.76
N GLN A 10 13.10 -12.25 -23.34
CA GLN A 10 12.15 -11.20 -22.96
C GLN A 10 11.72 -11.47 -21.53
N MET A 11 11.84 -10.46 -20.64
CA MET A 11 11.43 -10.60 -19.24
C MET A 11 9.94 -10.95 -19.16
N GLN A 12 9.62 -11.93 -18.33
CA GLN A 12 8.25 -12.42 -18.13
C GLN A 12 7.90 -12.38 -16.65
N ILE A 13 6.64 -12.04 -16.32
CA ILE A 13 6.16 -11.99 -14.94
C ILE A 13 4.70 -12.39 -14.88
N GLY A 14 4.30 -13.09 -13.79
CA GLY A 14 2.91 -13.33 -13.45
C GLY A 14 2.37 -12.25 -12.51
N ILE A 15 1.14 -11.79 -12.73
CA ILE A 15 0.43 -10.91 -11.77
C ILE A 15 -0.91 -11.54 -11.43
N ILE A 16 -1.16 -11.72 -10.14
CA ILE A 16 -2.40 -12.24 -9.56
C ILE A 16 -3.08 -11.13 -8.77
N GLY A 17 -4.36 -10.89 -9.08
CA GLY A 17 -5.13 -9.79 -8.50
C GLY A 17 -5.02 -8.52 -9.33
N LEU A 18 -6.06 -8.24 -10.13
CA LEU A 18 -6.14 -7.14 -11.09
C LEU A 18 -7.09 -6.03 -10.60
N GLY A 19 -7.10 -5.80 -9.29
CA GLY A 19 -7.67 -4.59 -8.71
C GLY A 19 -6.93 -3.34 -9.21
N ARG A 20 -7.30 -2.16 -8.71
CA ARG A 20 -6.70 -0.89 -9.15
C ARG A 20 -5.18 -0.89 -9.20
N MET A 21 -4.53 -1.41 -8.14
CA MET A 21 -3.07 -1.46 -8.05
C MET A 21 -2.47 -2.50 -9.01
N GLY A 22 -2.95 -3.76 -8.96
CA GLY A 22 -2.38 -4.84 -9.77
C GLY A 22 -2.55 -4.61 -11.27
N ALA A 23 -3.70 -4.10 -11.71
CA ALA A 23 -3.90 -3.73 -13.11
C ALA A 23 -2.96 -2.61 -13.56
N ASN A 24 -2.73 -1.60 -12.72
CA ASN A 24 -1.80 -0.51 -13.04
C ASN A 24 -0.33 -0.99 -13.05
N MET A 25 0.04 -1.90 -12.15
CA MET A 25 1.38 -2.53 -12.18
C MET A 25 1.57 -3.37 -13.45
N ALA A 26 0.55 -4.16 -13.85
CA ALA A 26 0.58 -4.91 -15.10
C ALA A 26 0.81 -4.00 -16.32
N ARG A 27 0.07 -2.90 -16.42
CA ARG A 27 0.23 -1.89 -17.47
C ARG A 27 1.63 -1.28 -17.47
N ARG A 28 2.12 -0.88 -16.30
CA ARG A 28 3.43 -0.24 -16.20
C ARG A 28 4.56 -1.19 -16.61
N LEU A 29 4.50 -2.45 -16.17
CA LEU A 29 5.46 -3.48 -16.57
C LEU A 29 5.42 -3.73 -18.08
N ALA A 30 4.23 -3.89 -18.65
CA ALA A 30 4.07 -4.12 -20.09
C ALA A 30 4.61 -2.94 -20.93
N ARG A 31 4.32 -1.70 -20.53
CA ARG A 31 4.86 -0.48 -21.17
C ARG A 31 6.37 -0.36 -21.01
N GLY A 32 6.94 -0.96 -19.96
CA GLY A 32 8.38 -1.12 -19.76
C GLY A 32 9.02 -2.28 -20.52
N GLY A 33 8.27 -2.97 -21.40
CA GLY A 33 8.78 -4.05 -22.25
C GLY A 33 8.78 -5.44 -21.62
N VAL A 34 8.09 -5.62 -20.48
CA VAL A 34 7.93 -6.92 -19.80
C VAL A 34 6.67 -7.62 -20.34
N GLN A 35 6.76 -8.92 -20.60
CA GLN A 35 5.59 -9.76 -20.90
C GLN A 35 4.88 -10.12 -19.57
N VAL A 36 3.62 -9.74 -19.45
CA VAL A 36 2.84 -9.93 -18.22
C VAL A 36 1.75 -10.98 -18.46
N MET A 37 1.78 -12.05 -17.65
CA MET A 37 0.69 -13.02 -17.54
C MET A 37 -0.21 -12.58 -16.38
N ALA A 38 -1.43 -12.13 -16.66
CA ALA A 38 -2.32 -11.51 -15.70
C ALA A 38 -3.52 -12.40 -15.36
N TYR A 39 -3.77 -12.60 -14.06
CA TYR A 39 -4.91 -13.37 -13.57
C TYR A 39 -5.68 -12.63 -12.48
N ASP A 40 -6.98 -12.71 -12.56
CA ASP A 40 -7.93 -12.36 -11.50
C ASP A 40 -9.11 -13.34 -11.55
N ARG A 41 -9.74 -13.62 -10.41
CA ARG A 41 -10.94 -14.45 -10.34
C ARG A 41 -12.09 -13.84 -11.14
N GLN A 42 -12.18 -12.51 -11.13
CA GLN A 42 -13.21 -11.78 -11.84
C GLN A 42 -12.86 -11.62 -13.33
N GLU A 43 -13.69 -12.15 -14.20
CA GLU A 43 -13.54 -12.03 -15.66
C GLU A 43 -13.50 -10.56 -16.10
N LYS A 44 -14.34 -9.70 -15.50
CA LYS A 44 -14.37 -8.27 -15.80
C LYS A 44 -13.00 -7.60 -15.54
N ALA A 45 -12.27 -7.99 -14.50
CA ALA A 45 -10.96 -7.45 -14.21
C ALA A 45 -9.93 -7.91 -15.25
N ARG A 46 -10.01 -9.16 -15.71
CA ARG A 46 -9.18 -9.69 -16.80
C ARG A 46 -9.47 -8.99 -18.13
N ALA A 47 -10.74 -8.82 -18.47
CA ALA A 47 -11.18 -8.16 -19.71
C ALA A 47 -10.74 -6.68 -19.78
N ALA A 48 -10.60 -6.00 -18.65
CA ALA A 48 -10.13 -4.61 -18.59
C ALA A 48 -8.66 -4.41 -19.02
N LEU A 49 -7.93 -5.51 -19.25
CA LEU A 49 -6.53 -5.51 -19.71
C LEU A 49 -6.38 -6.14 -21.11
N SER A 50 -7.47 -6.54 -21.78
CA SER A 50 -7.42 -7.24 -23.08
C SER A 50 -6.72 -6.44 -24.19
N ASP A 51 -6.83 -5.13 -24.15
CA ASP A 51 -6.28 -4.22 -25.16
C ASP A 51 -4.89 -3.66 -24.79
N GLU A 52 -4.34 -4.04 -23.63
CA GLU A 52 -3.02 -3.58 -23.20
C GLU A 52 -1.94 -4.45 -23.83
N ALA A 53 -1.18 -3.88 -24.76
CA ALA A 53 -0.07 -4.56 -25.42
C ALA A 53 0.96 -5.06 -24.41
N GLY A 54 1.39 -6.33 -24.53
CA GLY A 54 2.32 -6.96 -23.60
C GLY A 54 1.68 -7.57 -22.35
N VAL A 55 0.34 -7.52 -22.23
CA VAL A 55 -0.41 -8.22 -21.17
C VAL A 55 -1.23 -9.35 -21.79
N ALA A 56 -1.03 -10.58 -21.31
CA ALA A 56 -1.86 -11.74 -21.65
C ALA A 56 -2.71 -12.12 -20.42
N SER A 57 -4.02 -11.93 -20.51
CA SER A 57 -4.96 -12.37 -19.48
C SER A 57 -5.25 -13.86 -19.58
N VAL A 58 -5.15 -14.58 -18.46
CA VAL A 58 -5.35 -16.03 -18.38
C VAL A 58 -6.52 -16.39 -17.46
N ALA A 59 -7.12 -17.57 -17.66
CA ALA A 59 -8.33 -17.98 -16.97
C ALA A 59 -8.09 -18.65 -15.60
N GLY A 60 -6.83 -18.95 -15.23
CA GLY A 60 -6.51 -19.63 -13.97
C GLY A 60 -5.02 -19.63 -13.67
N LEU A 61 -4.66 -20.01 -12.43
CA LEU A 61 -3.26 -20.05 -11.96
C LEU A 61 -2.42 -21.07 -12.72
N ALA A 62 -2.98 -22.24 -13.05
CA ALA A 62 -2.28 -23.23 -13.84
C ALA A 62 -1.90 -22.69 -15.24
N ALA A 63 -2.81 -21.97 -15.89
CA ALA A 63 -2.54 -21.34 -17.19
C ALA A 63 -1.50 -20.21 -17.06
N LEU A 64 -1.49 -19.46 -15.96
CA LEU A 64 -0.46 -18.47 -15.67
C LEU A 64 0.90 -19.11 -15.54
N CYS A 65 1.04 -20.14 -14.71
CA CYS A 65 2.28 -20.84 -14.47
C CYS A 65 2.83 -21.52 -15.74
N ALA A 66 1.95 -22.10 -16.58
CA ALA A 66 2.33 -22.77 -17.81
C ALA A 66 2.93 -21.84 -18.90
N GLN A 67 2.69 -20.54 -18.81
CA GLN A 67 3.20 -19.54 -19.76
C GLN A 67 4.51 -18.87 -19.28
N LEU A 68 4.96 -19.18 -18.08
CA LEU A 68 6.20 -18.66 -17.50
C LEU A 68 7.29 -19.75 -17.50
N ASN A 69 8.56 -19.35 -17.56
CA ASN A 69 9.69 -20.27 -17.57
C ASN A 69 9.85 -20.95 -16.21
N GLU A 70 9.71 -22.25 -16.16
CA GLU A 70 9.82 -23.07 -14.96
C GLU A 70 11.20 -22.93 -14.27
N GLY A 71 11.20 -22.83 -12.94
CA GLY A 71 12.39 -22.65 -12.11
C GLY A 71 12.93 -21.20 -12.05
N GLU A 72 12.36 -20.31 -12.87
CA GLU A 72 12.71 -18.88 -12.91
C GLU A 72 11.47 -17.97 -12.90
N ARG A 73 10.29 -18.52 -12.58
CA ARG A 73 9.06 -17.75 -12.54
C ARG A 73 9.15 -16.67 -11.45
N VAL A 74 8.67 -15.48 -11.78
CA VAL A 74 8.38 -14.43 -10.81
C VAL A 74 6.87 -14.15 -10.86
N ILE A 75 6.19 -14.35 -9.75
CA ILE A 75 4.73 -14.20 -9.64
C ILE A 75 4.40 -13.23 -8.51
N VAL A 76 3.77 -12.11 -8.85
CA VAL A 76 3.36 -11.06 -7.90
C VAL A 76 1.89 -11.23 -7.54
N MET A 77 1.59 -11.26 -6.27
CA MET A 77 0.24 -11.31 -5.72
C MET A 77 -0.15 -9.92 -5.19
N MET A 78 -1.13 -9.29 -5.85
CA MET A 78 -1.73 -8.01 -5.46
C MET A 78 -3.11 -8.24 -4.86
N LEU A 79 -3.15 -8.98 -3.76
CA LEU A 79 -4.36 -9.48 -3.11
C LEU A 79 -4.57 -8.83 -1.72
N PRO A 80 -5.79 -8.88 -1.18
CA PRO A 80 -6.03 -8.54 0.22
C PRO A 80 -5.14 -9.37 1.16
N ALA A 81 -4.61 -8.75 2.19
CA ALA A 81 -3.78 -9.41 3.20
C ALA A 81 -4.54 -10.54 3.93
N GLY A 82 -3.80 -11.50 4.47
CA GLY A 82 -4.35 -12.60 5.25
C GLY A 82 -4.73 -13.80 4.39
N GLU A 83 -5.94 -14.32 4.58
CA GLU A 83 -6.42 -15.60 4.02
C GLU A 83 -6.33 -15.67 2.48
N ALA A 84 -6.55 -14.55 1.78
CA ALA A 84 -6.48 -14.54 0.32
C ALA A 84 -5.07 -14.85 -0.20
N ILE A 85 -4.03 -14.35 0.48
CA ILE A 85 -2.63 -14.68 0.14
C ILE A 85 -2.34 -16.13 0.49
N ASP A 86 -2.72 -16.59 1.70
CA ASP A 86 -2.43 -17.96 2.16
C ASP A 86 -3.09 -19.00 1.23
N ALA A 87 -4.36 -18.85 0.86
CA ALA A 87 -5.06 -19.72 -0.08
C ALA A 87 -4.43 -19.72 -1.48
N THR A 88 -3.99 -18.54 -1.97
CA THR A 88 -3.30 -18.45 -3.27
C THR A 88 -1.94 -19.13 -3.24
N LEU A 89 -1.19 -19.00 -2.14
CA LEU A 89 0.10 -19.69 -1.97
C LEU A 89 -0.07 -21.20 -1.92
N GLU A 90 -1.13 -21.71 -1.27
CA GLU A 90 -1.45 -23.13 -1.24
C GLU A 90 -1.75 -23.67 -2.65
N GLU A 91 -2.61 -22.97 -3.41
CA GLU A 91 -2.93 -23.34 -4.79
C GLU A 91 -1.72 -23.28 -5.71
N LEU A 92 -0.86 -22.26 -5.57
CA LEU A 92 0.39 -22.15 -6.32
C LEU A 92 1.39 -23.25 -5.95
N GLY A 93 1.42 -23.70 -4.70
CA GLY A 93 2.41 -24.66 -4.19
C GLY A 93 2.50 -25.97 -4.97
N VAL A 94 1.43 -26.36 -5.68
CA VAL A 94 1.40 -27.54 -6.56
C VAL A 94 1.66 -27.21 -8.06
N LEU A 95 1.79 -25.94 -8.39
CA LEU A 95 1.96 -25.45 -9.77
C LEU A 95 3.35 -24.86 -10.03
N VAL A 96 4.06 -24.48 -8.98
CA VAL A 96 5.39 -23.87 -9.05
C VAL A 96 6.48 -24.84 -8.64
N SER A 97 7.71 -24.56 -9.03
CA SER A 97 8.87 -25.43 -8.83
C SER A 97 9.95 -24.73 -8.02
N ALA A 98 10.88 -25.51 -7.45
CA ALA A 98 12.06 -24.95 -6.77
C ALA A 98 12.78 -23.94 -7.67
N GLY A 99 13.17 -22.81 -7.10
CA GLY A 99 13.77 -21.69 -7.84
C GLY A 99 12.77 -20.62 -8.29
N ASP A 100 11.47 -20.89 -8.34
CA ASP A 100 10.46 -19.87 -8.61
C ASP A 100 10.35 -18.88 -7.44
N THR A 101 10.03 -17.61 -7.73
CA THR A 101 9.91 -16.52 -6.75
C THR A 101 8.45 -16.04 -6.67
N LEU A 102 7.88 -16.13 -5.49
CA LEU A 102 6.55 -15.61 -5.16
C LEU A 102 6.71 -14.28 -4.43
N VAL A 103 6.07 -13.23 -4.94
CA VAL A 103 6.15 -11.88 -4.42
C VAL A 103 4.79 -11.50 -3.84
N ASP A 104 4.73 -11.22 -2.55
CA ASP A 104 3.54 -10.66 -1.88
C ASP A 104 3.59 -9.13 -1.93
N GLY A 105 2.80 -8.53 -2.82
CA GLY A 105 2.66 -7.08 -3.00
C GLY A 105 1.44 -6.50 -2.29
N GLY A 106 0.75 -7.29 -1.46
CA GLY A 106 -0.35 -6.83 -0.62
C GLY A 106 0.13 -6.01 0.58
N ASN A 107 -0.81 -5.46 1.34
CA ASN A 107 -0.50 -4.83 2.63
C ASN A 107 -0.51 -5.90 3.75
N SER A 108 0.35 -6.91 3.62
CA SER A 108 0.42 -8.02 4.58
C SER A 108 1.11 -7.62 5.88
N TYR A 109 0.71 -8.27 6.98
CA TYR A 109 1.41 -8.14 8.25
C TYR A 109 2.78 -8.82 8.16
N TYR A 110 3.84 -8.13 8.56
CA TYR A 110 5.22 -8.59 8.35
C TYR A 110 5.52 -9.95 8.99
N ARG A 111 4.89 -10.29 10.13
CA ARG A 111 5.05 -11.61 10.77
C ARG A 111 4.46 -12.75 9.95
N ASP A 112 3.36 -12.50 9.22
CA ASP A 112 2.82 -13.46 8.27
C ASP A 112 3.78 -13.68 7.11
N SER A 113 4.44 -12.62 6.63
CA SER A 113 5.45 -12.72 5.57
C SER A 113 6.64 -13.56 6.00
N MET A 114 7.12 -13.40 7.25
CA MET A 114 8.17 -14.25 7.82
C MET A 114 7.75 -15.72 7.87
N ARG A 115 6.53 -16.01 8.33
CA ARG A 115 5.96 -17.36 8.39
C ARG A 115 5.86 -17.98 7.00
N ARG A 116 5.31 -17.25 6.01
CA ARG A 116 5.16 -17.68 4.62
C ARG A 116 6.52 -18.00 3.98
N ALA A 117 7.49 -17.13 4.14
CA ALA A 117 8.84 -17.33 3.64
C ALA A 117 9.47 -18.62 4.19
N LEU A 118 9.35 -18.88 5.48
CA LEU A 118 9.85 -20.09 6.12
C LEU A 118 9.19 -21.35 5.55
N THR A 119 7.87 -21.34 5.39
CA THR A 119 7.11 -22.47 4.84
C THR A 119 7.53 -22.76 3.39
N LEU A 120 7.58 -21.74 2.53
CA LEU A 120 7.89 -21.88 1.12
C LEU A 120 9.35 -22.33 0.87
N SER A 121 10.28 -21.92 1.73
CA SER A 121 11.68 -22.31 1.64
C SER A 121 11.90 -23.84 1.77
N GLN A 122 11.02 -24.55 2.48
CA GLN A 122 11.07 -26.00 2.63
C GLN A 122 10.87 -26.75 1.29
N SER A 123 10.18 -26.11 0.35
CA SER A 123 9.99 -26.62 -1.02
C SER A 123 10.94 -26.00 -2.03
N GLY A 124 11.99 -25.29 -1.59
CA GLY A 124 12.94 -24.61 -2.46
C GLY A 124 12.38 -23.39 -3.20
N LEU A 125 11.19 -22.92 -2.82
CA LEU A 125 10.58 -21.73 -3.35
C LEU A 125 11.19 -20.47 -2.70
N ARG A 126 11.25 -19.39 -3.46
CA ARG A 126 11.71 -18.09 -2.99
C ARG A 126 10.51 -17.19 -2.68
N TYR A 127 10.64 -16.37 -1.64
CA TYR A 127 9.60 -15.44 -1.25
C TYR A 127 10.16 -14.03 -1.08
N VAL A 128 9.43 -13.05 -1.60
CA VAL A 128 9.70 -11.62 -1.42
C VAL A 128 8.43 -10.98 -0.87
N ASP A 129 8.54 -10.27 0.22
CA ASP A 129 7.53 -9.35 0.70
C ASP A 129 7.81 -7.95 0.17
N ALA A 130 6.86 -7.40 -0.57
CA ALA A 130 7.00 -6.14 -1.27
C ALA A 130 5.99 -5.12 -0.75
N GLY A 131 6.41 -4.25 0.15
CA GLY A 131 5.64 -3.08 0.53
C GLY A 131 5.57 -2.09 -0.63
N VAL A 132 4.37 -1.77 -1.09
CA VAL A 132 4.14 -0.90 -2.24
C VAL A 132 3.48 0.40 -1.80
N SER A 133 4.06 1.54 -2.17
CA SER A 133 3.47 2.87 -2.04
C SER A 133 3.39 3.55 -3.41
N GLY A 134 2.46 4.50 -3.59
CA GLY A 134 2.23 5.20 -4.86
C GLY A 134 0.76 5.19 -5.30
N GLY A 135 -0.06 4.32 -4.74
CA GLY A 135 -1.50 4.27 -4.98
C GLY A 135 -1.86 4.22 -6.47
N ILE A 136 -2.93 4.91 -6.84
CA ILE A 136 -3.40 4.99 -8.23
C ILE A 136 -2.44 5.77 -9.15
N HIS A 137 -1.63 6.65 -8.59
CA HIS A 137 -0.68 7.49 -9.32
C HIS A 137 0.58 6.74 -9.76
N GLY A 138 0.83 5.54 -9.19
CA GLY A 138 1.99 4.71 -9.50
C GLY A 138 2.09 4.30 -10.98
N LEU A 139 0.98 4.24 -11.72
CA LEU A 139 1.01 3.98 -13.16
C LEU A 139 1.82 5.06 -13.89
N ALA A 140 1.60 6.33 -13.58
CA ALA A 140 2.26 7.45 -14.23
C ALA A 140 3.63 7.77 -13.61
N GLN A 141 3.69 7.82 -12.27
CA GLN A 141 4.85 8.33 -11.54
C GLN A 141 5.83 7.24 -11.08
N GLY A 142 5.42 5.96 -11.10
CA GLY A 142 6.15 4.84 -10.51
C GLY A 142 5.76 4.59 -9.06
N TYR A 143 6.16 3.42 -8.58
CA TYR A 143 5.87 2.94 -7.22
C TYR A 143 7.12 3.03 -6.35
N CYS A 144 6.94 3.36 -5.07
CA CYS A 144 7.97 3.15 -4.07
C CYS A 144 7.85 1.73 -3.52
N LEU A 145 8.94 0.95 -3.64
CA LEU A 145 8.97 -0.48 -3.31
C LEU A 145 9.96 -0.75 -2.17
N MET A 146 9.47 -1.34 -1.10
CA MET A 146 10.24 -1.78 0.06
C MET A 146 10.27 -3.31 0.04
N LEU A 147 11.41 -3.90 -0.29
CA LEU A 147 11.54 -5.34 -0.54
C LEU A 147 12.18 -6.05 0.63
N GLY A 148 11.56 -7.12 1.11
CA GLY A 148 12.12 -8.04 2.09
C GLY A 148 12.27 -9.45 1.49
N GLY A 149 13.35 -10.15 1.85
CA GLY A 149 13.58 -11.50 1.35
C GLY A 149 15.05 -11.89 1.36
N ALA A 150 15.33 -13.15 1.09
CA ALA A 150 16.70 -13.60 0.84
C ALA A 150 17.29 -12.84 -0.37
N PRO A 151 18.58 -12.47 -0.36
CA PRO A 151 19.21 -11.72 -1.45
C PRO A 151 18.93 -12.32 -2.83
N THR A 152 19.06 -13.63 -2.98
CA THR A 152 18.80 -14.34 -4.25
C THR A 152 17.36 -14.30 -4.72
N ALA A 153 16.39 -14.16 -3.79
CA ALA A 153 14.98 -13.97 -4.13
C ALA A 153 14.73 -12.54 -4.63
N VAL A 154 15.25 -11.56 -3.90
CA VAL A 154 15.12 -10.14 -4.25
C VAL A 154 15.82 -9.84 -5.57
N GLU A 155 17.02 -10.38 -5.82
CA GLU A 155 17.76 -10.21 -7.08
C GLU A 155 16.94 -10.65 -8.31
N GLN A 156 16.14 -11.73 -8.21
CA GLN A 156 15.23 -12.12 -9.29
C GLN A 156 14.11 -11.09 -9.53
N PHE A 157 13.65 -10.42 -8.50
CA PHE A 157 12.58 -9.42 -8.62
C PHE A 157 13.10 -8.04 -9.01
N VAL A 158 14.37 -7.70 -8.75
CA VAL A 158 14.96 -6.37 -9.01
C VAL A 158 14.72 -5.87 -10.43
N PRO A 159 14.86 -6.63 -11.52
CA PRO A 159 14.60 -6.12 -12.87
C PRO A 159 13.17 -5.59 -13.05
N PHE A 160 12.19 -6.23 -12.41
CA PHE A 160 10.79 -5.80 -12.44
C PHE A 160 10.56 -4.60 -11.51
N ALA A 161 11.18 -4.60 -10.34
CA ALA A 161 11.13 -3.46 -9.41
C ALA A 161 11.66 -2.18 -10.06
N GLN A 162 12.72 -2.27 -10.85
CA GLN A 162 13.29 -1.13 -11.60
C GLN A 162 12.34 -0.57 -12.66
N VAL A 163 11.51 -1.40 -13.28
CA VAL A 163 10.47 -0.96 -14.22
C VAL A 163 9.28 -0.34 -13.48
N LEU A 164 8.91 -0.93 -12.33
CA LEU A 164 7.80 -0.44 -11.50
C LEU A 164 8.14 0.89 -10.83
N ALA A 165 9.37 1.10 -10.40
CA ALA A 165 9.83 2.29 -9.69
C ALA A 165 9.85 3.55 -10.59
N PRO A 166 9.99 4.76 -10.02
CA PRO A 166 10.16 5.99 -10.78
C PRO A 166 11.43 6.01 -11.64
N GLY A 167 12.45 5.26 -11.25
CA GLY A 167 13.69 5.11 -11.99
C GLY A 167 14.44 3.86 -11.60
N SER A 168 15.35 3.41 -12.46
CA SER A 168 16.08 2.15 -12.27
C SER A 168 16.92 2.09 -10.99
N GLN A 169 17.32 3.24 -10.43
CA GLN A 169 18.13 3.36 -9.22
C GLN A 169 17.41 4.09 -8.08
N THR A 170 16.14 4.45 -8.25
CA THR A 170 15.39 5.26 -7.29
C THR A 170 14.00 4.68 -7.08
N GLY A 171 13.46 4.83 -5.87
CA GLY A 171 12.12 4.40 -5.52
C GLY A 171 11.99 2.91 -5.18
N TRP A 172 13.07 2.16 -5.04
CA TRP A 172 13.05 0.80 -4.51
C TRP A 172 14.27 0.52 -3.63
N LEU A 173 14.09 -0.37 -2.66
CA LEU A 173 15.16 -0.77 -1.72
C LEU A 173 14.95 -2.20 -1.26
N HIS A 174 16.04 -2.99 -1.19
CA HIS A 174 16.08 -4.21 -0.40
C HIS A 174 16.30 -3.85 1.07
N CYS A 175 15.22 -3.94 1.86
CA CYS A 175 15.19 -3.48 3.26
C CYS A 175 15.80 -4.49 4.25
N GLY A 176 15.95 -5.75 3.84
CA GLY A 176 16.48 -6.80 4.70
C GLY A 176 15.84 -8.17 4.46
N PRO A 177 15.93 -9.11 5.43
CA PRO A 177 15.36 -10.44 5.31
C PRO A 177 13.86 -10.43 5.16
N SER A 178 13.26 -11.60 4.95
CA SER A 178 11.80 -11.75 4.81
C SER A 178 11.05 -11.11 5.98
N GLY A 179 10.03 -10.34 5.66
CA GLY A 179 9.27 -9.49 6.57
C GLY A 179 9.73 -8.02 6.59
N ALA A 180 10.99 -7.73 6.23
CA ALA A 180 11.53 -6.37 6.31
C ALA A 180 10.84 -5.38 5.35
N GLY A 181 10.39 -5.85 4.19
CA GLY A 181 9.65 -5.03 3.23
C GLY A 181 8.30 -4.57 3.79
N HIS A 182 7.47 -5.51 4.23
CA HIS A 182 6.18 -5.21 4.84
C HIS A 182 6.32 -4.48 6.19
N TYR A 183 7.33 -4.79 6.99
CA TYR A 183 7.63 -4.03 8.20
C TYR A 183 7.91 -2.56 7.89
N THR A 184 8.80 -2.30 6.93
CA THR A 184 9.13 -0.93 6.51
C THR A 184 7.90 -0.21 5.95
N LYS A 185 7.06 -0.91 5.16
CA LYS A 185 5.81 -0.35 4.65
C LYS A 185 4.81 -0.04 5.77
N MET A 186 4.69 -0.91 6.77
CA MET A 186 3.87 -0.69 7.95
C MET A 186 4.27 0.61 8.69
N ILE A 187 5.57 0.81 8.93
CA ILE A 187 6.08 2.02 9.56
C ILE A 187 5.85 3.25 8.67
N HIS A 188 6.07 3.14 7.35
CA HIS A 188 5.73 4.20 6.39
C HIS A 188 4.26 4.64 6.54
N ASN A 189 3.33 3.71 6.62
CA ASN A 189 1.91 4.04 6.80
C ASN A 189 1.63 4.67 8.18
N GLY A 190 2.32 4.25 9.23
CA GLY A 190 2.25 4.91 10.53
C GLY A 190 2.67 6.39 10.46
N ILE A 191 3.75 6.68 9.76
CA ILE A 191 4.22 8.07 9.51
C ILE A 191 3.16 8.83 8.71
N GLU A 192 2.59 8.23 7.67
CA GLU A 192 1.52 8.80 6.85
C GLU A 192 0.31 9.19 7.71
N TYR A 193 -0.13 8.33 8.65
CA TYR A 193 -1.21 8.64 9.58
C TYR A 193 -0.92 9.91 10.39
N GLY A 194 0.29 10.04 10.94
CA GLY A 194 0.70 11.22 11.70
C GLY A 194 0.74 12.49 10.85
N MET A 195 1.26 12.40 9.64
CA MET A 195 1.31 13.53 8.71
C MET A 195 -0.09 14.00 8.30
N MET A 196 -0.97 13.06 7.93
CA MET A 196 -2.37 13.37 7.58
C MET A 196 -3.10 14.05 8.74
N GLN A 197 -2.91 13.53 9.97
CA GLN A 197 -3.55 14.10 11.16
C GLN A 197 -3.04 15.52 11.43
N ALA A 198 -1.74 15.77 11.30
CA ALA A 198 -1.17 17.10 11.50
C ALA A 198 -1.69 18.12 10.48
N TYR A 199 -1.80 17.74 9.19
CA TYR A 199 -2.43 18.60 8.19
C TYR A 199 -3.89 18.87 8.53
N ALA A 200 -4.66 17.83 8.83
CA ALA A 200 -6.09 17.97 9.14
C ALA A 200 -6.34 18.91 10.33
N GLU A 201 -5.56 18.79 11.41
CA GLU A 201 -5.65 19.66 12.58
C GLU A 201 -5.23 21.10 12.24
N GLY A 202 -4.15 21.27 11.47
CA GLY A 202 -3.68 22.59 11.04
C GLY A 202 -4.70 23.34 10.19
N PHE A 203 -5.25 22.68 9.17
CA PHE A 203 -6.30 23.27 8.33
C PHE A 203 -7.60 23.52 9.09
N ALA A 204 -7.98 22.65 10.03
CA ALA A 204 -9.14 22.90 10.89
C ALA A 204 -8.97 24.13 11.80
N LEU A 205 -7.74 24.38 12.30
CA LEU A 205 -7.46 25.61 13.07
C LEU A 205 -7.54 26.87 12.20
N LEU A 206 -7.11 26.79 10.95
CA LEU A 206 -7.19 27.92 10.01
C LEU A 206 -8.66 28.22 9.65
N GLU A 207 -9.44 27.18 9.37
CA GLU A 207 -10.89 27.30 9.07
C GLU A 207 -11.66 27.87 10.26
N ALA A 208 -11.34 27.42 11.49
CA ALA A 208 -11.98 27.90 12.71
C ALA A 208 -11.63 29.36 13.10
N LYS A 209 -10.90 30.10 12.25
CA LYS A 209 -10.47 31.49 12.48
C LYS A 209 -11.05 32.45 11.41
N PRO A 210 -12.37 32.60 11.33
CA PRO A 210 -13.04 33.30 10.23
C PRO A 210 -12.67 34.78 10.12
N GLU A 211 -12.19 35.44 11.18
CA GLU A 211 -11.80 36.84 11.15
C GLU A 211 -10.61 37.14 10.24
N PHE A 212 -9.84 36.12 9.81
CA PHE A 212 -8.73 36.31 8.88
C PHE A 212 -9.11 36.04 7.42
N ASP A 213 -10.29 35.49 7.17
CA ASP A 213 -10.81 35.20 5.82
C ASP A 213 -9.77 34.48 4.93
N ILE A 214 -9.13 33.44 5.49
CA ILE A 214 -8.04 32.73 4.83
C ILE A 214 -8.60 31.80 3.75
N ASP A 215 -8.19 32.04 2.51
CA ASP A 215 -8.44 31.10 1.41
C ASP A 215 -7.54 29.87 1.56
N LEU A 216 -8.13 28.77 2.06
CA LEU A 216 -7.41 27.52 2.36
C LEU A 216 -6.82 26.86 1.09
N ALA A 217 -7.51 26.94 -0.04
CA ALA A 217 -7.05 26.40 -1.30
C ALA A 217 -5.77 27.12 -1.79
N ARG A 218 -5.81 28.46 -1.78
CA ARG A 218 -4.64 29.28 -2.15
C ARG A 218 -3.51 29.13 -1.15
N LEU A 219 -3.80 28.93 0.12
CA LEU A 219 -2.79 28.71 1.14
C LEU A 219 -2.10 27.36 0.93
N ALA A 220 -2.86 26.28 0.71
CA ALA A 220 -2.33 24.97 0.42
C ALA A 220 -1.41 25.02 -0.84
N GLU A 221 -1.88 25.65 -1.92
CA GLU A 221 -1.09 25.87 -3.13
C GLU A 221 0.21 26.65 -2.84
N THR A 222 0.13 27.71 -2.04
CA THR A 222 1.30 28.48 -1.64
C THR A 222 2.33 27.63 -0.89
N TRP A 223 1.88 26.77 0.02
CA TRP A 223 2.76 25.94 0.83
C TRP A 223 3.43 24.81 0.05
N ARG A 224 2.92 24.42 -1.10
CA ARG A 224 3.61 23.49 -2.03
C ARG A 224 4.94 24.03 -2.53
N HIS A 225 5.13 25.36 -2.53
CA HIS A 225 6.29 26.06 -3.07
C HIS A 225 7.12 26.73 -1.97
N GLY A 226 8.30 26.17 -1.67
CA GLY A 226 9.24 26.77 -0.73
C GLY A 226 8.96 26.57 0.75
N SER A 227 7.83 25.99 1.14
CA SER A 227 7.52 25.69 2.53
C SER A 227 8.17 24.38 3.00
N VAL A 228 8.57 24.33 4.28
CA VAL A 228 9.13 23.12 4.90
C VAL A 228 8.10 22.00 5.05
N VAL A 229 6.80 22.32 5.06
CA VAL A 229 5.72 21.33 5.16
C VAL A 229 5.28 20.76 3.81
N ARG A 230 5.97 21.09 2.72
CA ARG A 230 5.64 20.52 1.41
C ARG A 230 5.75 19.00 1.42
N SER A 231 4.80 18.33 0.83
CA SER A 231 4.78 16.87 0.67
C SER A 231 3.76 16.49 -0.39
N TRP A 232 3.80 15.26 -0.87
CA TRP A 232 2.75 14.77 -1.75
C TRP A 232 1.35 14.81 -1.09
N LEU A 233 1.26 14.59 0.22
CA LEU A 233 -0.02 14.74 0.95
C LEU A 233 -0.55 16.19 0.87
N LEU A 234 0.33 17.18 0.93
CA LEU A 234 -0.06 18.58 0.75
C LEU A 234 -0.49 18.87 -0.70
N ASP A 235 0.16 18.23 -1.69
CA ASP A 235 -0.27 18.36 -3.09
C ASP A 235 -1.71 17.87 -3.26
N LEU A 236 -2.05 16.73 -2.66
CA LEU A 236 -3.42 16.21 -2.65
C LEU A 236 -4.39 17.13 -1.87
N CYS A 237 -3.94 17.74 -0.76
CA CYS A 237 -4.76 18.74 -0.05
C CYS A 237 -5.08 19.94 -0.95
N ALA A 238 -4.11 20.46 -1.68
CA ALA A 238 -4.32 21.58 -2.61
C ALA A 238 -5.30 21.22 -3.73
N GLU A 239 -5.23 19.99 -4.27
CA GLU A 239 -6.15 19.50 -5.29
C GLU A 239 -7.60 19.48 -4.78
N PHE A 240 -7.91 18.78 -3.69
CA PHE A 240 -9.29 18.66 -3.23
C PHE A 240 -9.84 19.97 -2.64
N LEU A 241 -9.00 20.80 -2.00
CA LEU A 241 -9.46 22.13 -1.51
C LEU A 241 -9.77 23.10 -2.66
N ALA A 242 -9.11 22.94 -3.81
CA ALA A 242 -9.46 23.72 -5.01
C ALA A 242 -10.80 23.30 -5.62
N GLU A 243 -11.21 22.03 -5.43
CA GLU A 243 -12.50 21.52 -5.90
C GLU A 243 -13.64 21.88 -4.91
N ASP A 244 -13.43 21.66 -3.61
CA ASP A 244 -14.39 21.92 -2.54
C ASP A 244 -13.66 22.24 -1.22
N ALA A 245 -13.50 23.52 -0.92
CA ALA A 245 -12.83 23.98 0.31
C ALA A 245 -13.66 23.71 1.58
N GLY A 246 -14.98 23.61 1.47
CA GLY A 246 -15.89 23.36 2.60
C GLY A 246 -15.97 21.89 3.02
N LEU A 247 -15.66 20.98 2.11
CA LEU A 247 -15.78 19.52 2.29
C LEU A 247 -17.19 19.08 2.76
N ASP A 248 -18.23 19.84 2.43
CA ASP A 248 -19.59 19.64 2.95
C ASP A 248 -20.21 18.30 2.57
N GLY A 249 -19.78 17.73 1.44
CA GLY A 249 -20.23 16.42 0.96
C GLY A 249 -19.52 15.22 1.59
N VAL A 250 -18.53 15.43 2.47
CA VAL A 250 -17.67 14.38 3.00
C VAL A 250 -18.08 13.96 4.41
N ALA A 251 -18.40 12.68 4.61
CA ALA A 251 -18.68 12.18 5.96
C ALA A 251 -17.41 12.20 6.83
N PRO A 252 -17.48 12.71 8.10
CA PRO A 252 -16.30 12.85 8.97
C PRO A 252 -15.88 11.50 9.61
N VAL A 253 -15.75 10.46 8.80
CA VAL A 253 -15.39 9.09 9.23
C VAL A 253 -14.16 8.62 8.48
N VAL A 254 -13.10 8.31 9.21
CA VAL A 254 -11.84 7.85 8.65
C VAL A 254 -11.63 6.37 8.97
N ALA A 255 -11.52 5.54 7.93
CA ALA A 255 -11.27 4.12 8.08
C ALA A 255 -9.84 3.84 8.61
N ASP A 256 -9.70 2.73 9.32
CA ASP A 256 -8.43 2.16 9.73
C ASP A 256 -8.21 0.86 8.96
N SER A 257 -7.16 0.81 8.15
CA SER A 257 -6.79 -0.34 7.31
C SER A 257 -5.85 -1.34 8.00
N GLY A 258 -5.43 -1.04 9.24
CA GLY A 258 -4.65 -1.95 10.09
C GLY A 258 -3.19 -1.53 10.28
N GLU A 259 -2.53 -0.94 9.30
CA GLU A 259 -1.08 -0.67 9.34
C GLU A 259 -0.70 0.33 10.45
N GLY A 260 -1.52 1.39 10.64
CA GLY A 260 -1.32 2.33 11.75
C GLY A 260 -1.47 1.67 13.12
N ARG A 261 -2.37 0.68 13.23
CA ARG A 261 -2.56 -0.11 14.44
C ARG A 261 -1.37 -1.03 14.69
N TRP A 262 -0.88 -1.73 13.67
CA TRP A 262 0.30 -2.57 13.78
C TRP A 262 1.53 -1.75 14.17
N THR A 263 1.70 -0.55 13.60
CA THR A 263 2.80 0.36 13.97
C THR A 263 2.72 0.79 15.43
N ALA A 264 1.52 1.13 15.94
CA ALA A 264 1.35 1.51 17.33
C ALA A 264 1.60 0.34 18.29
N LEU A 265 1.19 -0.87 17.95
CA LEU A 265 1.47 -2.09 18.72
C LEU A 265 2.97 -2.40 18.72
N GLU A 266 3.63 -2.29 17.59
CA GLU A 266 5.07 -2.50 17.46
C GLU A 266 5.87 -1.50 18.31
N ALA A 267 5.44 -0.24 18.35
CA ALA A 267 6.06 0.77 19.22
C ALA A 267 6.00 0.36 20.71
N VAL A 268 4.88 -0.22 21.14
CA VAL A 268 4.73 -0.75 22.51
C VAL A 268 5.62 -1.97 22.73
N GLU A 269 5.63 -2.92 21.78
CA GLU A 269 6.46 -4.14 21.90
C GLU A 269 7.97 -3.81 21.97
N LEU A 270 8.42 -2.83 21.20
CA LEU A 270 9.82 -2.39 21.18
C LEU A 270 10.17 -1.41 22.30
N GLY A 271 9.19 -0.90 23.05
CA GLY A 271 9.39 0.15 24.05
C GLY A 271 9.82 1.49 23.44
N VAL A 272 9.48 1.75 22.16
CA VAL A 272 9.81 2.98 21.46
C VAL A 272 8.63 3.95 21.54
N PRO A 273 8.79 5.15 22.11
CA PRO A 273 7.70 6.12 22.17
C PRO A 273 7.30 6.62 20.78
N ALA A 274 6.02 6.42 20.41
CA ALA A 274 5.46 6.91 19.14
C ALA A 274 4.11 7.65 19.38
N PRO A 275 4.08 8.72 20.20
CA PRO A 275 2.84 9.36 20.60
C PRO A 275 2.06 9.96 19.42
N VAL A 276 2.73 10.57 18.44
CA VAL A 276 2.09 11.18 17.27
C VAL A 276 1.33 10.12 16.45
N ILE A 277 1.94 9.00 16.17
CA ILE A 277 1.34 7.89 15.40
C ILE A 277 0.17 7.28 16.19
N ALA A 278 0.37 7.06 17.50
CA ALA A 278 -0.68 6.51 18.36
C ALA A 278 -1.89 7.44 18.46
N LEU A 279 -1.69 8.74 18.62
CA LEU A 279 -2.78 9.73 18.68
C LEU A 279 -3.51 9.84 17.33
N ALA A 280 -2.82 9.82 16.21
CA ALA A 280 -3.44 9.79 14.88
C ALA A 280 -4.36 8.56 14.69
N LEU A 281 -3.94 7.38 15.18
CA LEU A 281 -4.78 6.19 15.21
C LEU A 281 -6.01 6.36 16.11
N MET A 282 -5.83 6.94 17.32
CA MET A 282 -6.94 7.19 18.27
C MET A 282 -7.95 8.19 17.69
N ALA A 283 -7.50 9.21 16.96
CA ALA A 283 -8.37 10.14 16.24
C ALA A 283 -9.26 9.41 15.21
N ARG A 284 -8.70 8.46 14.44
CA ARG A 284 -9.49 7.63 13.52
C ARG A 284 -10.55 6.80 14.25
N PHE A 285 -10.20 6.16 15.37
CA PHE A 285 -11.19 5.44 16.19
C PHE A 285 -12.29 6.36 16.71
N SER A 286 -11.92 7.58 17.11
CA SER A 286 -12.88 8.59 17.56
C SER A 286 -13.85 8.99 16.44
N SER A 287 -13.37 9.15 15.20
CA SER A 287 -14.22 9.47 14.04
C SER A 287 -15.25 8.38 13.72
N GLN A 288 -14.99 7.14 14.11
CA GLN A 288 -15.87 5.98 13.92
C GLN A 288 -16.89 5.79 15.07
N GLY A 289 -17.06 6.79 15.97
CA GLY A 289 -17.97 6.71 17.11
C GLY A 289 -17.47 5.84 18.28
N LYS A 290 -16.26 5.28 18.22
CA LYS A 290 -15.72 4.38 19.26
C LYS A 290 -15.41 5.09 20.59
N SER A 291 -15.47 6.42 20.64
CA SER A 291 -15.30 7.22 21.84
C SER A 291 -16.61 7.69 22.48
N ASP A 292 -17.77 7.39 21.89
CA ASP A 292 -19.05 7.95 22.32
C ASP A 292 -19.47 7.53 23.73
N TYR A 293 -19.19 6.28 24.11
CA TYR A 293 -19.45 5.83 25.48
C TYR A 293 -18.63 6.63 26.51
N ALA A 294 -17.33 6.82 26.25
CA ALA A 294 -16.45 7.59 27.12
C ALA A 294 -16.91 9.05 27.25
N ARG A 295 -17.32 9.68 26.14
CA ARG A 295 -17.87 11.03 26.13
C ARG A 295 -19.16 11.14 26.96
N ARG A 296 -20.07 10.15 26.84
CA ARG A 296 -21.29 10.06 27.68
C ARG A 296 -20.97 9.89 29.16
N MET A 297 -19.99 9.05 29.50
CA MET A 297 -19.50 8.89 30.88
C MET A 297 -18.97 10.21 31.44
N LEU A 298 -18.17 10.94 30.69
CA LEU A 298 -17.68 12.27 31.09
C LEU A 298 -18.80 13.26 31.32
N ALA A 299 -19.78 13.31 30.43
CA ALA A 299 -20.95 14.18 30.59
C ALA A 299 -21.74 13.83 31.89
N MET A 300 -21.96 12.53 32.14
CA MET A 300 -22.66 12.09 33.36
C MET A 300 -21.86 12.40 34.63
N MET A 301 -20.53 12.17 34.62
CA MET A 301 -19.68 12.52 35.78
C MET A 301 -19.75 14.02 36.08
N ARG A 302 -19.65 14.89 35.05
CA ARG A 302 -19.78 16.35 35.22
C ARG A 302 -21.14 16.74 35.78
N ALA A 303 -22.22 16.13 35.32
CA ALA A 303 -23.56 16.38 35.83
C ALA A 303 -23.69 15.97 37.29
N LYS A 304 -23.21 14.81 37.67
CA LYS A 304 -23.30 14.28 39.03
C LYS A 304 -22.40 15.03 40.01
N PHE A 305 -21.19 15.39 39.57
CA PHE A 305 -20.21 16.11 40.39
C PHE A 305 -20.54 17.59 40.55
N GLY A 306 -20.92 18.29 39.45
CA GLY A 306 -21.07 19.75 39.45
C GLY A 306 -22.46 20.29 39.06
N GLY A 307 -23.47 19.43 38.91
CA GLY A 307 -24.80 19.85 38.48
C GLY A 307 -24.88 20.38 37.04
N HIS A 308 -23.85 20.12 36.20
CA HIS A 308 -23.82 20.62 34.82
C HIS A 308 -24.95 20.01 33.98
N PRO A 309 -25.60 20.80 33.10
CA PRO A 309 -26.64 20.28 32.21
C PRO A 309 -26.11 19.21 31.27
N ILE A 310 -26.92 18.18 31.00
CA ILE A 310 -26.60 17.10 30.06
C ILE A 310 -27.40 17.31 28.78
N GLY A 311 -26.74 17.31 27.63
CA GLY A 311 -27.43 17.16 26.34
C GLY A 311 -28.08 15.77 26.25
N ARG A 312 -29.35 15.72 25.81
CA ARG A 312 -30.07 14.47 25.53
C ARG A 312 -30.21 14.34 24.03
N ASN A 313 -29.97 13.12 23.49
CA ASN A 313 -30.33 12.83 22.10
C ASN A 313 -31.83 13.05 21.93
N GLN A 314 -32.20 13.83 20.92
CA GLN A 314 -33.60 14.02 20.50
C GLN A 314 -34.09 12.77 19.78
#